data_6ca963cc4d2eb79cbdf19692d15e4cb4
#
_entry.id   6ca963cc4d2eb79cbdf19692d15e4cb4
#
_cell.length_a   1.000
_cell.length_b   1.000
_cell.length_c   1.000
_cell.angle_alpha   90.00
_cell.angle_beta   90.00
_cell.angle_gamma   90.00
#
_symmetry.space_group_name_H-M   'P 1'
#
loop_
_entity.id
_entity.type
_entity.pdbx_description
1 polymer ?
#
loop_
_entity_poly.entity_id
_entity_poly.type
_entity_poly.pdbx_seq_one_letter_code
_entity_poly.pdbx_strand_id
1 'polypeptide(L)'
;MPLLSTPPELIIIANAIAKSEGRSILVGGAVRDHCMGRKSLKDFDVEIFGISPEVLESVLRNFGNIHAVGKSFGVLKLKTSSAEYDFSLPRRESRTGKGHRGFMVTPDSTMSYREAASRRDFTVNSIGYDLLTKTLLDPFDGLGDIKHKILRHVGPAFAEDPLRVLRAMQFSARLEFKIAPETVQLCKALDLAELSKERIFEEFRKLLLKAKRPSIGLEAAKVLGILAYFPELKALIGVPQDPKWHPEGDVWTHTLLVLDEAADLRKGNEKLDLELMFGALCHDFGKPLTTEFLQGRWRSPAHDVEGVAPTEQFLRRLTDDRVLIEQVTILVKEHLRPIQLFKERERINSGTIRRLALRVRIPELVLLAKADYLGRTLTDEERKSFDAGDWLLAEAERMNVRDEAPRPLLMGRHLLAMGMSPGPEMGEVLNEAFEKQLNGDLQTEDDAITWVKSNLPNLSNLTP
;
A
#
# COMPACT_ATOMS: atom_id res chain seq x y z
N MET A 1 17.51 -27.40 12.82
CA MET A 1 17.37 -25.95 12.60
C MET A 1 18.24 -25.21 13.61
N PRO A 2 18.87 -24.07 13.27
CA PRO A 2 19.53 -23.23 14.23
C PRO A 2 18.52 -22.76 15.29
N LEU A 3 18.99 -22.51 16.52
CA LEU A 3 18.15 -21.97 17.58
C LEU A 3 17.61 -20.59 17.16
N LEU A 4 16.34 -20.33 17.47
CA LEU A 4 15.73 -19.04 17.21
C LEU A 4 16.42 -17.97 18.06
N SER A 5 16.96 -16.93 17.42
CA SER A 5 17.60 -15.83 18.11
C SER A 5 16.54 -14.96 18.77
N THR A 6 16.38 -15.11 20.07
CA THR A 6 15.43 -14.31 20.87
C THR A 6 16.19 -13.25 21.67
N PRO A 7 15.63 -12.05 21.89
CA PRO A 7 16.22 -11.07 22.79
C PRO A 7 16.47 -11.67 24.18
N PRO A 8 17.63 -11.43 24.79
CA PRO A 8 17.92 -11.95 26.16
C PRO A 8 16.88 -11.51 27.18
N GLU A 9 16.35 -10.29 27.06
CA GLU A 9 15.30 -9.74 27.91
C GLU A 9 14.02 -10.58 27.84
N LEU A 10 13.63 -11.06 26.65
CA LEU A 10 12.45 -11.91 26.49
C LEU A 10 12.58 -13.25 27.24
N ILE A 11 13.81 -13.79 27.30
CA ILE A 11 14.07 -15.01 28.09
C ILE A 11 14.00 -14.73 29.58
N ILE A 12 14.43 -13.56 30.05
CA ILE A 12 14.31 -13.15 31.47
C ILE A 12 12.83 -13.04 31.84
N ILE A 13 12.03 -12.42 30.97
CA ILE A 13 10.56 -12.30 31.16
C ILE A 13 9.92 -13.70 31.18
N ALA A 14 10.27 -14.58 30.25
CA ALA A 14 9.77 -15.96 30.20
C ALA A 14 10.09 -16.75 31.48
N ASN A 15 11.29 -16.57 32.04
CA ASN A 15 11.67 -17.18 33.34
C ASN A 15 10.82 -16.62 34.52
N ALA A 16 10.50 -15.31 34.50
CA ALA A 16 9.66 -14.73 35.54
C ALA A 16 8.21 -15.27 35.44
N ILE A 17 7.69 -15.44 34.24
CA ILE A 17 6.38 -16.05 33.98
C ILE A 17 6.37 -17.51 34.45
N ALA A 18 7.44 -18.27 34.20
CA ALA A 18 7.55 -19.66 34.62
C ALA A 18 7.58 -19.85 36.16
N LYS A 19 8.11 -18.88 36.93
CA LYS A 19 8.01 -18.88 38.38
C LYS A 19 6.59 -18.79 38.92
N SER A 20 5.66 -18.28 38.10
CA SER A 20 4.22 -18.24 38.39
C SER A 20 3.46 -19.38 37.69
N GLU A 21 4.18 -20.48 37.31
CA GLU A 21 3.62 -21.65 36.61
C GLU A 21 3.12 -21.37 35.18
N GLY A 22 3.47 -20.23 34.60
CA GLY A 22 3.13 -19.88 33.23
C GLY A 22 4.13 -20.46 32.22
N ARG A 23 3.63 -20.74 31.00
CA ARG A 23 4.43 -21.20 29.86
C ARG A 23 4.38 -20.17 28.75
N SER A 24 5.55 -19.75 28.25
CA SER A 24 5.69 -18.71 27.23
C SER A 24 6.03 -19.34 25.87
N ILE A 25 5.15 -19.18 24.90
CA ILE A 25 5.31 -19.68 23.53
C ILE A 25 5.35 -18.51 22.59
N LEU A 26 6.47 -18.31 21.90
CA LEU A 26 6.57 -17.36 20.79
C LEU A 26 5.78 -17.92 19.60
N VAL A 27 5.04 -17.07 18.91
CA VAL A 27 4.08 -17.48 17.88
C VAL A 27 4.09 -16.53 16.67
N GLY A 28 3.37 -16.89 15.62
CA GLY A 28 3.10 -16.00 14.50
C GLY A 28 4.26 -15.78 13.54
N GLY A 29 4.38 -14.53 13.08
CA GLY A 29 5.31 -14.16 12.01
C GLY A 29 6.77 -14.42 12.30
N ALA A 30 7.23 -14.15 13.51
CA ALA A 30 8.63 -14.34 13.91
C ALA A 30 9.07 -15.81 13.82
N VAL A 31 8.23 -16.74 14.29
CA VAL A 31 8.53 -18.17 14.23
C VAL A 31 8.54 -18.67 12.80
N ARG A 32 7.51 -18.35 12.01
CA ARG A 32 7.44 -18.68 10.58
C ARG A 32 8.69 -18.17 9.84
N ASP A 33 9.03 -16.90 10.00
CA ASP A 33 10.13 -16.26 9.28
C ASP A 33 11.48 -16.87 9.67
N HIS A 34 11.65 -17.25 10.95
CA HIS A 34 12.81 -18.05 11.38
C HIS A 34 12.85 -19.42 10.67
N CYS A 35 11.72 -20.14 10.62
CA CYS A 35 11.63 -21.43 9.94
C CYS A 35 11.91 -21.34 8.42
N MET A 36 11.68 -20.16 7.83
CA MET A 36 12.02 -19.81 6.44
C MET A 36 13.49 -19.36 6.28
N GLY A 37 14.30 -19.32 7.35
CA GLY A 37 15.70 -18.90 7.31
C GLY A 37 15.93 -17.38 7.25
N ARG A 38 14.91 -16.56 7.54
CA ARG A 38 15.05 -15.10 7.60
C ARG A 38 15.82 -14.70 8.87
N LYS A 39 16.82 -13.81 8.72
CA LYS A 39 17.73 -13.44 9.83
C LYS A 39 17.20 -12.34 10.76
N SER A 40 16.37 -11.44 10.25
CA SER A 40 15.85 -10.32 11.05
C SER A 40 14.43 -10.63 11.48
N LEU A 41 14.25 -10.92 12.77
CA LEU A 41 12.94 -11.09 13.38
C LEU A 41 12.49 -9.74 13.96
N LYS A 42 11.27 -9.37 13.67
CA LYS A 42 10.59 -8.19 14.21
C LYS A 42 9.25 -8.66 14.78
N ASP A 43 8.70 -7.91 15.71
CA ASP A 43 7.37 -8.15 16.27
C ASP A 43 7.27 -9.53 16.97
N PHE A 44 7.62 -9.58 18.25
CA PHE A 44 7.59 -10.79 19.05
C PHE A 44 6.20 -10.93 19.73
N ASP A 45 5.37 -11.79 19.16
CA ASP A 45 4.07 -12.17 19.73
C ASP A 45 4.27 -13.39 20.65
N VAL A 46 3.94 -13.25 21.92
CA VAL A 46 4.10 -14.34 22.93
C VAL A 46 2.74 -14.74 23.48
N GLU A 47 2.38 -16.00 23.33
CA GLU A 47 1.15 -16.56 23.89
C GLU A 47 1.47 -17.26 25.21
N ILE A 48 0.74 -16.92 26.29
CA ILE A 48 1.00 -17.35 27.65
C ILE A 48 -0.07 -18.34 28.10
N PHE A 49 0.37 -19.49 28.56
CA PHE A 49 -0.46 -20.60 29.03
C PHE A 49 -0.28 -20.81 30.53
N GLY A 50 -1.29 -21.34 31.22
CA GLY A 50 -1.21 -21.80 32.61
C GLY A 50 -1.50 -20.75 33.67
N ILE A 51 -1.55 -19.44 33.35
CA ILE A 51 -1.78 -18.38 34.33
C ILE A 51 -2.94 -17.46 33.92
N SER A 52 -3.54 -16.76 34.89
CA SER A 52 -4.61 -15.81 34.66
C SER A 52 -4.09 -14.48 34.08
N PRO A 53 -4.97 -13.66 33.46
CA PRO A 53 -4.62 -12.32 32.98
C PRO A 53 -4.01 -11.43 34.05
N GLU A 54 -4.54 -11.49 35.29
CA GLU A 54 -4.11 -10.66 36.42
C GLU A 54 -2.69 -11.04 36.86
N VAL A 55 -2.38 -12.34 36.90
CA VAL A 55 -1.05 -12.85 37.23
C VAL A 55 -0.06 -12.42 36.14
N LEU A 56 -0.43 -12.57 34.87
CA LEU A 56 0.40 -12.14 33.75
C LEU A 56 0.71 -10.65 33.83
N GLU A 57 -0.30 -9.81 34.02
CA GLU A 57 -0.13 -8.36 34.13
C GLU A 57 0.79 -8.00 35.31
N SER A 58 0.58 -8.64 36.48
CA SER A 58 1.43 -8.41 37.65
C SER A 58 2.91 -8.75 37.40
N VAL A 59 3.20 -9.86 36.72
CA VAL A 59 4.57 -10.23 36.34
C VAL A 59 5.17 -9.22 35.38
N LEU A 60 4.44 -8.85 34.33
CA LEU A 60 4.95 -7.97 33.26
C LEU A 60 5.23 -6.53 33.75
N ARG A 61 4.49 -6.02 34.74
CA ARG A 61 4.72 -4.69 35.36
C ARG A 61 6.14 -4.52 35.94
N ASN A 62 6.83 -5.59 36.25
CA ASN A 62 8.20 -5.53 36.75
C ASN A 62 9.24 -5.24 35.65
N PHE A 63 8.84 -5.28 34.37
CA PHE A 63 9.74 -5.15 33.23
C PHE A 63 9.54 -3.88 32.42
N GLY A 64 8.43 -3.17 32.60
CA GLY A 64 8.17 -1.95 31.86
C GLY A 64 6.72 -1.47 31.91
N ASN A 65 6.41 -0.55 31.01
CA ASN A 65 5.07 0.00 30.90
C ASN A 65 4.15 -0.92 30.11
N ILE A 66 3.00 -1.25 30.69
CA ILE A 66 1.97 -2.06 30.03
C ILE A 66 0.89 -1.16 29.46
N HIS A 67 0.60 -1.34 28.20
CA HIS A 67 -0.57 -0.78 27.54
C HIS A 67 -1.53 -1.91 27.17
N ALA A 68 -2.71 -1.95 27.80
CA ALA A 68 -3.76 -2.88 27.41
C ALA A 68 -4.39 -2.40 26.10
N VAL A 69 -4.16 -3.11 25.01
CA VAL A 69 -4.76 -2.82 23.71
C VAL A 69 -6.07 -3.60 23.60
N GLY A 70 -7.20 -2.88 23.80
CA GLY A 70 -8.53 -3.47 23.77
C GLY A 70 -8.82 -4.36 24.99
N LYS A 71 -9.51 -3.82 25.99
CA LYS A 71 -9.92 -4.56 27.21
C LYS A 71 -10.67 -5.89 26.91
N SER A 72 -11.24 -6.02 25.70
CA SER A 72 -11.97 -7.21 25.23
C SER A 72 -11.09 -8.24 24.51
N PHE A 73 -9.83 -7.95 24.13
CA PHE A 73 -9.02 -8.85 23.32
C PHE A 73 -7.87 -9.54 24.07
N GLY A 74 -7.61 -9.19 25.33
CA GLY A 74 -6.61 -9.88 26.15
C GLY A 74 -5.16 -9.78 25.66
N VAL A 75 -4.80 -8.73 24.92
CA VAL A 75 -3.43 -8.46 24.48
C VAL A 75 -2.82 -7.37 25.35
N LEU A 76 -1.69 -7.66 25.99
CA LEU A 76 -0.88 -6.74 26.77
C LEU A 76 0.37 -6.37 25.98
N LYS A 77 0.51 -5.10 25.61
CA LYS A 77 1.72 -4.56 25.03
C LYS A 77 2.68 -4.14 26.13
N LEU A 78 3.82 -4.78 26.20
CA LEU A 78 4.89 -4.41 27.11
C LEU A 78 5.92 -3.57 26.36
N LYS A 79 6.09 -2.34 26.78
CA LYS A 79 7.18 -1.49 26.32
C LYS A 79 8.28 -1.46 27.37
N THR A 80 9.43 -2.04 27.03
CA THR A 80 10.64 -1.98 27.84
C THR A 80 11.56 -0.85 27.37
N SER A 81 12.72 -0.73 27.95
CA SER A 81 13.74 0.24 27.51
C SER A 81 14.36 -0.13 26.14
N SER A 82 14.29 -1.40 25.74
CA SER A 82 14.98 -1.93 24.56
C SER A 82 14.06 -2.36 23.43
N ALA A 83 12.80 -2.74 23.72
CA ALA A 83 11.89 -3.30 22.73
C ALA A 83 10.41 -3.21 23.17
N GLU A 84 9.53 -3.55 22.23
CA GLU A 84 8.11 -3.78 22.48
C GLU A 84 7.78 -5.26 22.23
N TYR A 85 6.96 -5.84 23.11
CA TYR A 85 6.51 -7.22 23.05
C TYR A 85 4.99 -7.29 23.20
N ASP A 86 4.35 -8.13 22.40
CA ASP A 86 2.92 -8.39 22.50
C ASP A 86 2.69 -9.71 23.24
N PHE A 87 2.07 -9.65 24.43
CA PHE A 87 1.69 -10.82 25.22
C PHE A 87 0.19 -11.05 25.11
N SER A 88 -0.22 -12.28 24.85
CA SER A 88 -1.62 -12.67 24.79
C SER A 88 -1.86 -13.98 25.54
N LEU A 89 -3.13 -14.20 25.93
CA LEU A 89 -3.57 -15.48 26.46
C LEU A 89 -4.33 -16.24 25.37
N PRO A 90 -4.29 -17.58 25.36
CA PRO A 90 -5.21 -18.38 24.56
C PRO A 90 -6.65 -18.00 24.88
N ARG A 91 -7.52 -18.04 23.88
CA ARG A 91 -8.88 -17.56 24.02
C ARG A 91 -9.90 -18.44 23.32
N ARG A 92 -11.06 -18.60 23.91
CA ARG A 92 -12.24 -19.13 23.26
C ARG A 92 -13.04 -17.98 22.66
N GLU A 93 -13.45 -18.12 21.41
CA GLU A 93 -14.35 -17.18 20.77
C GLU A 93 -15.69 -17.89 20.57
N SER A 94 -16.75 -17.35 21.10
CA SER A 94 -18.10 -17.81 20.86
C SER A 94 -18.85 -16.79 20.03
N ARG A 95 -19.46 -17.22 18.94
CA ARG A 95 -20.24 -16.35 18.07
C ARG A 95 -21.54 -15.98 18.76
N THR A 96 -21.74 -14.70 19.08
CA THR A 96 -22.95 -14.18 19.72
C THR A 96 -23.81 -13.31 18.79
N GLY A 97 -23.35 -13.05 17.53
CA GLY A 97 -24.05 -12.21 16.58
C GLY A 97 -23.45 -12.25 15.17
N LYS A 98 -23.97 -11.39 14.28
CA LYS A 98 -23.43 -11.18 12.93
C LYS A 98 -22.29 -10.15 12.94
N GLY A 99 -21.33 -10.34 12.03
CA GLY A 99 -20.21 -9.43 11.82
C GLY A 99 -19.11 -9.52 12.88
N HIS A 100 -18.09 -8.67 12.76
CA HIS A 100 -16.87 -8.69 13.60
C HIS A 100 -17.10 -8.35 15.07
N ARG A 101 -18.20 -7.66 15.44
CA ARG A 101 -18.58 -7.35 16.83
C ARG A 101 -19.40 -8.45 17.49
N GLY A 102 -19.72 -9.52 16.76
CA GLY A 102 -20.55 -10.63 17.24
C GLY A 102 -19.77 -11.78 17.88
N PHE A 103 -18.53 -11.56 18.34
CA PHE A 103 -17.75 -12.58 19.03
C PHE A 103 -17.55 -12.18 20.49
N MET A 104 -17.93 -13.09 21.40
CA MET A 104 -17.49 -13.02 22.79
C MET A 104 -16.14 -13.74 22.89
N VAL A 105 -15.14 -13.02 23.36
CA VAL A 105 -13.77 -13.52 23.53
C VAL A 105 -13.54 -13.74 25.03
N THR A 106 -13.27 -14.96 25.43
CA THR A 106 -12.94 -15.31 26.81
C THR A 106 -11.56 -15.92 26.87
N PRO A 107 -10.61 -15.32 27.62
CA PRO A 107 -9.32 -15.93 27.87
C PRO A 107 -9.48 -17.30 28.52
N ASP A 108 -8.71 -18.30 28.05
CA ASP A 108 -8.67 -19.64 28.61
C ASP A 108 -7.22 -20.14 28.66
N SER A 109 -6.57 -19.87 29.78
CA SER A 109 -5.18 -20.25 30.01
C SER A 109 -4.95 -21.77 30.11
N THR A 110 -6.03 -22.56 30.22
CA THR A 110 -5.96 -24.03 30.33
C THR A 110 -5.94 -24.73 28.97
N MET A 111 -6.14 -24.00 27.86
CA MET A 111 -6.06 -24.56 26.52
C MET A 111 -4.68 -25.17 26.26
N SER A 112 -4.65 -26.30 25.55
CA SER A 112 -3.40 -26.81 24.95
C SER A 112 -2.94 -25.90 23.82
N TYR A 113 -1.61 -25.93 23.51
CA TYR A 113 -1.09 -25.21 22.35
C TYR A 113 -1.79 -25.61 21.04
N ARG A 114 -2.09 -26.90 20.86
CA ARG A 114 -2.81 -27.40 19.67
C ARG A 114 -4.20 -26.76 19.51
N GLU A 115 -4.94 -26.63 20.59
CA GLU A 115 -6.27 -25.99 20.58
C GLU A 115 -6.14 -24.50 20.23
N ALA A 116 -5.23 -23.77 20.86
CA ALA A 116 -4.99 -22.38 20.58
C ALA A 116 -4.55 -22.16 19.10
N ALA A 117 -3.61 -22.96 18.63
CA ALA A 117 -3.09 -22.90 17.26
C ALA A 117 -4.12 -23.31 16.19
N SER A 118 -5.12 -24.14 16.53
CA SER A 118 -6.19 -24.58 15.60
C SER A 118 -7.05 -23.43 15.07
N ARG A 119 -7.06 -22.29 15.78
CA ARG A 119 -7.84 -21.12 15.42
C ARG A 119 -7.07 -20.13 14.54
N ARG A 120 -5.79 -20.39 14.29
CA ARG A 120 -4.97 -19.54 13.40
C ARG A 120 -5.40 -19.70 11.95
N ASP A 121 -4.98 -18.77 11.13
CA ASP A 121 -5.35 -18.74 9.71
C ASP A 121 -4.68 -19.87 8.91
N PHE A 122 -3.34 -19.94 8.96
CA PHE A 122 -2.58 -20.88 8.14
C PHE A 122 -1.63 -21.73 8.98
N THR A 123 -1.37 -22.97 8.51
CA THR A 123 -0.46 -23.90 9.14
C THR A 123 0.93 -23.29 9.39
N VAL A 124 1.45 -22.53 8.43
CA VAL A 124 2.73 -21.84 8.52
C VAL A 124 2.78 -20.76 9.61
N ASN A 125 1.63 -20.25 10.03
CA ASN A 125 1.48 -19.28 11.11
C ASN A 125 1.09 -19.95 12.45
N SER A 126 0.84 -21.26 12.45
CA SER A 126 0.45 -22.04 13.62
C SER A 126 1.64 -22.72 14.33
N ILE A 127 2.85 -22.51 13.82
CA ILE A 127 4.08 -22.99 14.45
C ILE A 127 4.39 -22.11 15.65
N GLY A 128 4.68 -22.72 16.81
CA GLY A 128 5.12 -22.05 18.01
C GLY A 128 6.57 -22.41 18.37
N TYR A 129 7.18 -21.60 19.20
CA TYR A 129 8.50 -21.86 19.75
C TYR A 129 8.46 -21.62 21.27
N ASP A 130 8.66 -22.68 22.04
CA ASP A 130 8.74 -22.58 23.49
C ASP A 130 10.04 -21.90 23.88
N LEU A 131 9.94 -20.76 24.57
CA LEU A 131 11.08 -19.90 24.86
C LEU A 131 12.09 -20.52 25.83
N LEU A 132 11.62 -21.38 26.76
CA LEU A 132 12.48 -21.97 27.79
C LEU A 132 13.02 -23.34 27.39
N THR A 133 12.14 -24.21 26.84
CA THR A 133 12.62 -25.55 26.38
C THR A 133 13.31 -25.48 25.01
N LYS A 134 13.21 -24.34 24.32
CA LYS A 134 13.79 -24.10 22.98
C LYS A 134 13.32 -25.12 21.95
N THR A 135 12.07 -25.56 22.04
CA THR A 135 11.47 -26.55 21.15
C THR A 135 10.43 -25.93 20.24
N LEU A 136 10.38 -26.39 18.98
CA LEU A 136 9.31 -26.03 18.05
C LEU A 136 8.08 -26.88 18.34
N LEU A 137 6.90 -26.23 18.29
CA LEU A 137 5.59 -26.84 18.43
C LEU A 137 4.87 -26.69 17.09
N ASP A 138 4.71 -27.79 16.36
CA ASP A 138 4.10 -27.79 15.02
C ASP A 138 2.96 -28.83 14.94
N PRO A 139 1.80 -28.53 15.56
CA PRO A 139 0.70 -29.50 15.60
C PRO A 139 -0.01 -29.71 14.27
N PHE A 140 0.24 -28.88 13.25
CA PHE A 140 -0.48 -28.87 11.97
C PHE A 140 0.43 -28.97 10.74
N ASP A 141 1.65 -29.45 10.91
CA ASP A 141 2.66 -29.65 9.84
C ASP A 141 2.97 -28.37 9.04
N GLY A 142 3.03 -27.25 9.74
CA GLY A 142 3.42 -25.96 9.13
C GLY A 142 4.85 -25.96 8.59
N LEU A 143 5.78 -26.73 9.19
CA LEU A 143 7.14 -26.93 8.68
C LEU A 143 7.15 -27.66 7.35
N GLY A 144 6.30 -28.68 7.19
CA GLY A 144 6.09 -29.37 5.91
C GLY A 144 5.57 -28.43 4.84
N ASP A 145 4.58 -27.61 5.18
CA ASP A 145 4.02 -26.61 4.24
C ASP A 145 5.02 -25.50 3.88
N ILE A 146 5.86 -25.04 4.82
CA ILE A 146 6.97 -24.11 4.53
C ILE A 146 7.95 -24.75 3.53
N LYS A 147 8.36 -26.00 3.77
CA LYS A 147 9.29 -26.72 2.90
C LYS A 147 8.77 -26.86 1.47
N HIS A 148 7.46 -27.11 1.32
CA HIS A 148 6.82 -27.29 0.02
C HIS A 148 6.28 -25.99 -0.58
N LYS A 149 6.43 -24.86 0.13
CA LYS A 149 5.88 -23.55 -0.25
C LYS A 149 4.37 -23.57 -0.47
N ILE A 150 3.64 -24.17 0.45
CA ILE A 150 2.18 -24.27 0.43
C ILE A 150 1.58 -23.37 1.50
N LEU A 151 0.53 -22.65 1.15
CA LEU A 151 -0.31 -21.88 2.06
C LEU A 151 -1.61 -22.63 2.28
N ARG A 152 -1.72 -23.28 3.44
CA ARG A 152 -2.85 -24.14 3.83
C ARG A 152 -3.53 -23.56 5.06
N HIS A 153 -4.87 -23.55 5.07
CA HIS A 153 -5.64 -23.21 6.27
C HIS A 153 -5.48 -24.28 7.36
N VAL A 154 -5.54 -23.88 8.63
CA VAL A 154 -5.32 -24.80 9.74
C VAL A 154 -6.48 -25.78 9.94
N GLY A 155 -7.71 -25.30 9.79
CA GLY A 155 -8.89 -26.12 10.04
C GLY A 155 -10.20 -25.36 9.88
N PRO A 156 -11.35 -25.93 10.34
CA PRO A 156 -12.69 -25.35 10.13
C PRO A 156 -12.86 -23.95 10.67
N ALA A 157 -12.14 -23.58 11.76
CA ALA A 157 -12.17 -22.24 12.32
C ALA A 157 -11.72 -21.14 11.34
N PHE A 158 -11.06 -21.50 10.24
CA PHE A 158 -10.72 -20.56 9.16
C PHE A 158 -11.94 -19.81 8.63
N ALA A 159 -13.08 -20.51 8.50
CA ALA A 159 -14.32 -19.92 7.99
C ALA A 159 -15.01 -18.93 8.94
N GLU A 160 -14.58 -18.85 10.18
CA GLU A 160 -15.16 -17.92 11.17
C GLU A 160 -14.83 -16.45 10.85
N ASP A 161 -13.74 -16.19 10.11
CA ASP A 161 -13.33 -14.83 9.71
C ASP A 161 -13.06 -14.76 8.20
N PRO A 162 -14.00 -14.21 7.39
CA PRO A 162 -13.85 -14.08 5.95
C PRO A 162 -12.61 -13.23 5.53
N LEU A 163 -12.06 -12.39 6.41
CA LEU A 163 -10.83 -11.66 6.12
C LEU A 163 -9.66 -12.60 5.77
N ARG A 164 -9.68 -13.83 6.26
CA ARG A 164 -8.63 -14.81 5.99
C ARG A 164 -8.51 -15.15 4.50
N VAL A 165 -9.56 -14.92 3.70
CA VAL A 165 -9.50 -15.01 2.23
C VAL A 165 -8.57 -13.93 1.64
N LEU A 166 -8.71 -12.67 2.09
CA LEU A 166 -7.79 -11.60 1.68
C LEU A 166 -6.37 -11.81 2.25
N ARG A 167 -6.29 -12.39 3.44
CA ARG A 167 -5.00 -12.79 4.02
C ARG A 167 -4.33 -13.89 3.18
N ALA A 168 -5.09 -14.84 2.60
CA ALA A 168 -4.54 -15.82 1.66
C ALA A 168 -3.95 -15.14 0.42
N MET A 169 -4.64 -14.16 -0.15
CA MET A 169 -4.17 -13.34 -1.27
C MET A 169 -2.81 -12.68 -0.94
N GLN A 170 -2.73 -11.94 0.16
CA GLN A 170 -1.50 -11.19 0.47
C GLN A 170 -0.35 -12.10 0.95
N PHE A 171 -0.65 -13.20 1.69
CA PHE A 171 0.39 -14.13 2.12
C PHE A 171 0.94 -14.95 0.95
N SER A 172 0.13 -15.34 -0.02
CA SER A 172 0.63 -16.03 -1.22
C SER A 172 1.71 -15.21 -1.93
N ALA A 173 1.52 -13.89 -2.06
CA ALA A 173 2.50 -12.99 -2.67
C ALA A 173 3.72 -12.72 -1.75
N ARG A 174 3.49 -12.47 -0.45
CA ARG A 174 4.58 -12.13 0.48
C ARG A 174 5.51 -13.30 0.77
N LEU A 175 5.01 -14.52 0.73
CA LEU A 175 5.76 -15.73 0.96
C LEU A 175 6.17 -16.42 -0.35
N GLU A 176 5.55 -16.05 -1.47
CA GLU A 176 5.65 -16.73 -2.78
C GLU A 176 5.24 -18.20 -2.67
N PHE A 177 4.13 -18.46 -1.95
CA PHE A 177 3.58 -19.79 -1.70
C PHE A 177 2.32 -20.04 -2.53
N LYS A 178 2.15 -21.27 -3.01
CA LYS A 178 0.95 -21.73 -3.67
C LYS A 178 -0.14 -22.02 -2.63
N ILE A 179 -1.37 -21.59 -2.91
CA ILE A 179 -2.50 -21.89 -2.02
C ILE A 179 -2.95 -23.33 -2.23
N ALA A 180 -3.14 -24.09 -1.15
CA ALA A 180 -3.61 -25.47 -1.19
C ALA A 180 -4.99 -25.56 -1.84
N PRO A 181 -5.28 -26.57 -2.68
CA PRO A 181 -6.58 -26.69 -3.40
C PRO A 181 -7.79 -26.65 -2.46
N GLU A 182 -7.72 -27.34 -1.34
CA GLU A 182 -8.77 -27.37 -0.31
C GLU A 182 -8.97 -25.97 0.34
N THR A 183 -7.92 -25.18 0.48
CA THR A 183 -8.01 -23.80 0.96
C THR A 183 -8.67 -22.90 -0.08
N VAL A 184 -8.38 -23.10 -1.37
CA VAL A 184 -9.05 -22.38 -2.46
C VAL A 184 -10.55 -22.67 -2.45
N GLN A 185 -10.94 -23.94 -2.31
CA GLN A 185 -12.36 -24.33 -2.27
C GLN A 185 -13.08 -23.68 -1.07
N LEU A 186 -12.45 -23.70 0.11
CA LEU A 186 -13.02 -23.08 1.30
C LEU A 186 -13.15 -21.55 1.13
N CYS A 187 -12.13 -20.88 0.60
CA CYS A 187 -12.17 -19.43 0.36
C CYS A 187 -13.30 -19.02 -0.60
N LYS A 188 -13.53 -19.79 -1.68
CA LYS A 188 -14.61 -19.51 -2.66
C LYS A 188 -16.02 -19.61 -2.06
N ALA A 189 -16.18 -20.34 -0.97
CA ALA A 189 -17.46 -20.52 -0.28
C ALA A 189 -17.75 -19.40 0.73
N LEU A 190 -16.80 -18.52 1.01
CA LEU A 190 -16.94 -17.46 2.02
C LEU A 190 -17.38 -16.13 1.38
N ASP A 191 -18.38 -15.49 1.99
CA ASP A 191 -18.85 -14.18 1.58
C ASP A 191 -17.99 -13.08 2.22
N LEU A 192 -17.50 -12.12 1.42
CA LEU A 192 -16.68 -11.00 1.85
C LEU A 192 -17.49 -9.71 2.04
N ALA A 193 -18.78 -9.68 1.74
CA ALA A 193 -19.60 -8.47 1.70
C ALA A 193 -19.72 -7.75 3.05
N GLU A 194 -19.60 -8.48 4.17
CA GLU A 194 -19.69 -7.90 5.52
C GLU A 194 -18.34 -7.37 6.06
N LEU A 195 -17.25 -7.48 5.29
CA LEU A 195 -15.95 -6.98 5.72
C LEU A 195 -15.91 -5.45 5.70
N SER A 196 -15.36 -4.85 6.76
CA SER A 196 -15.19 -3.40 6.78
C SER A 196 -14.07 -2.95 5.82
N LYS A 197 -14.20 -1.74 5.29
CA LYS A 197 -13.25 -1.15 4.35
C LYS A 197 -11.83 -1.16 4.92
N GLU A 198 -11.67 -0.78 6.18
CA GLU A 198 -10.37 -0.64 6.84
C GLU A 198 -9.64 -1.99 6.88
N ARG A 199 -10.37 -3.07 7.14
CA ARG A 199 -9.79 -4.43 7.15
C ARG A 199 -9.38 -4.87 5.75
N ILE A 200 -10.21 -4.60 4.74
CA ILE A 200 -9.90 -4.88 3.33
C ILE A 200 -8.69 -4.05 2.89
N PHE A 201 -8.70 -2.74 3.16
CA PHE A 201 -7.61 -1.83 2.84
C PHE A 201 -6.27 -2.29 3.40
N GLU A 202 -6.26 -2.72 4.68
CA GLU A 202 -5.04 -3.17 5.33
C GLU A 202 -4.44 -4.42 4.66
N GLU A 203 -5.25 -5.35 4.14
CA GLU A 203 -4.73 -6.50 3.41
C GLU A 203 -4.20 -6.11 2.00
N PHE A 204 -4.85 -5.17 1.30
CA PHE A 204 -4.31 -4.58 0.07
C PHE A 204 -3.01 -3.80 0.37
N ARG A 205 -2.96 -2.99 1.41
CA ARG A 205 -1.76 -2.26 1.83
C ARG A 205 -0.59 -3.21 2.10
N LYS A 206 -0.83 -4.31 2.80
CA LYS A 206 0.20 -5.35 3.04
C LYS A 206 0.64 -6.03 1.75
N LEU A 207 -0.28 -6.33 0.84
CA LEU A 207 0.05 -6.88 -0.47
C LEU A 207 0.96 -5.91 -1.24
N LEU A 208 0.54 -4.68 -1.39
CA LEU A 208 1.19 -3.67 -2.23
C LEU A 208 2.54 -3.20 -1.67
N LEU A 209 2.67 -3.07 -0.34
CA LEU A 209 3.90 -2.56 0.27
C LEU A 209 4.88 -3.65 0.69
N LYS A 210 4.41 -4.88 0.99
CA LYS A 210 5.28 -5.92 1.59
C LYS A 210 5.58 -7.09 0.66
N ALA A 211 4.82 -7.31 -0.42
CA ALA A 211 5.14 -8.33 -1.38
C ALA A 211 6.23 -7.85 -2.35
N LYS A 212 7.16 -8.74 -2.70
CA LYS A 212 8.13 -8.50 -3.77
C LYS A 212 7.47 -8.58 -5.14
N ARG A 213 6.55 -9.53 -5.30
CA ARG A 213 5.77 -9.78 -6.52
C ARG A 213 4.26 -9.73 -6.19
N PRO A 214 3.66 -8.51 -6.11
CA PRO A 214 2.24 -8.36 -5.81
C PRO A 214 1.32 -9.05 -6.82
N SER A 215 1.77 -9.24 -8.06
CA SER A 215 1.07 -9.97 -9.11
C SER A 215 0.61 -11.36 -8.67
N ILE A 216 1.42 -12.08 -7.88
CA ILE A 216 1.08 -13.39 -7.32
C ILE A 216 -0.20 -13.31 -6.47
N GLY A 217 -0.33 -12.24 -5.69
CA GLY A 217 -1.52 -12.02 -4.87
C GLY A 217 -2.76 -11.70 -5.70
N LEU A 218 -2.63 -10.91 -6.77
CA LEU A 218 -3.75 -10.62 -7.66
C LEU A 218 -4.19 -11.85 -8.48
N GLU A 219 -3.24 -12.69 -8.92
CA GLU A 219 -3.59 -14.00 -9.51
C GLU A 219 -4.29 -14.90 -8.48
N ALA A 220 -3.83 -14.89 -7.23
CA ALA A 220 -4.53 -15.58 -6.15
C ALA A 220 -5.94 -14.99 -5.94
N ALA A 221 -6.12 -13.66 -5.99
CA ALA A 221 -7.44 -13.02 -5.88
C ALA A 221 -8.41 -13.51 -6.94
N LYS A 222 -7.94 -13.70 -8.17
CA LYS A 222 -8.72 -14.28 -9.27
C LYS A 222 -9.14 -15.72 -8.95
N VAL A 223 -8.21 -16.55 -8.50
CA VAL A 223 -8.45 -17.95 -8.16
C VAL A 223 -9.37 -18.10 -6.95
N LEU A 224 -9.25 -17.24 -5.95
CA LEU A 224 -10.05 -17.25 -4.71
C LEU A 224 -11.45 -16.64 -4.87
N GLY A 225 -11.78 -16.05 -6.02
CA GLY A 225 -13.07 -15.40 -6.27
C GLY A 225 -13.19 -13.98 -5.72
N ILE A 226 -12.10 -13.40 -5.21
CA ILE A 226 -12.07 -12.05 -4.63
C ILE A 226 -12.47 -10.98 -5.67
N LEU A 227 -12.12 -11.17 -6.95
CA LEU A 227 -12.42 -10.19 -8.01
C LEU A 227 -13.92 -9.94 -8.24
N ALA A 228 -14.80 -10.82 -7.73
CA ALA A 228 -16.25 -10.57 -7.76
C ALA A 228 -16.65 -9.32 -6.94
N TYR A 229 -15.88 -8.97 -5.94
CA TYR A 229 -16.09 -7.79 -5.08
C TYR A 229 -15.41 -6.51 -5.60
N PHE A 230 -14.56 -6.65 -6.64
CA PHE A 230 -13.80 -5.56 -7.26
C PHE A 230 -13.99 -5.59 -8.78
N PRO A 231 -15.14 -5.09 -9.26
CA PRO A 231 -15.50 -5.16 -10.68
C PRO A 231 -14.50 -4.44 -11.59
N GLU A 232 -13.82 -3.40 -11.12
CA GLU A 232 -12.82 -2.67 -11.88
C GLU A 232 -11.59 -3.56 -12.19
N LEU A 233 -11.12 -4.32 -11.22
CA LEU A 233 -10.04 -5.31 -11.44
C LEU A 233 -10.49 -6.44 -12.35
N LYS A 234 -11.72 -6.94 -12.15
CA LYS A 234 -12.28 -8.01 -12.97
C LYS A 234 -12.42 -7.59 -14.43
N ALA A 235 -12.76 -6.34 -14.69
CA ALA A 235 -12.98 -5.81 -16.04
C ALA A 235 -11.70 -5.78 -16.88
N LEU A 236 -10.51 -5.79 -16.29
CA LEU A 236 -9.23 -5.80 -17.03
C LEU A 236 -8.98 -7.13 -17.76
N ILE A 237 -9.60 -8.21 -17.28
CA ILE A 237 -9.34 -9.57 -17.79
C ILE A 237 -9.94 -9.72 -19.21
N GLY A 238 -9.08 -10.10 -20.17
CA GLY A 238 -9.47 -10.33 -21.55
C GLY A 238 -9.65 -9.07 -22.38
N VAL A 239 -9.35 -7.88 -21.87
CA VAL A 239 -9.34 -6.64 -22.66
C VAL A 239 -8.12 -6.67 -23.60
N PRO A 240 -8.35 -6.68 -24.95
CA PRO A 240 -7.26 -6.83 -25.90
C PRO A 240 -6.40 -5.58 -25.98
N GLN A 241 -5.13 -5.76 -26.30
CA GLN A 241 -4.17 -4.70 -26.58
C GLN A 241 -3.49 -4.91 -27.93
N ASP A 242 -2.86 -3.86 -28.48
CA ASP A 242 -2.08 -3.97 -29.72
C ASP A 242 -0.84 -4.83 -29.46
N PRO A 243 -0.69 -6.02 -30.10
CA PRO A 243 0.44 -6.92 -29.85
C PRO A 243 1.82 -6.33 -30.19
N LYS A 244 1.85 -5.27 -30.99
CA LYS A 244 3.10 -4.55 -31.31
C LYS A 244 3.66 -3.81 -30.09
N TRP A 245 2.78 -3.28 -29.25
CA TRP A 245 3.14 -2.46 -28.09
C TRP A 245 3.00 -3.21 -26.77
N HIS A 246 2.18 -4.26 -26.77
CA HIS A 246 1.85 -5.10 -25.61
C HIS A 246 1.88 -6.59 -25.98
N PRO A 247 3.08 -7.12 -26.36
CA PRO A 247 3.18 -8.55 -26.70
C PRO A 247 2.96 -9.47 -25.50
N GLU A 248 2.98 -8.93 -24.27
CA GLU A 248 2.65 -9.63 -23.04
C GLU A 248 1.20 -10.11 -22.95
N GLY A 249 0.26 -9.50 -23.70
CA GLY A 249 -1.12 -9.96 -23.77
C GLY A 249 -2.20 -8.92 -23.44
N ASP A 250 -3.21 -9.33 -22.67
CA ASP A 250 -4.34 -8.49 -22.27
C ASP A 250 -3.97 -7.44 -21.21
N VAL A 251 -4.91 -6.52 -20.93
CA VAL A 251 -4.71 -5.45 -19.94
C VAL A 251 -4.46 -6.01 -18.54
N TRP A 252 -5.09 -7.13 -18.17
CA TRP A 252 -4.83 -7.78 -16.88
C TRP A 252 -3.37 -8.21 -16.74
N THR A 253 -2.86 -8.93 -17.72
CA THR A 253 -1.46 -9.40 -17.73
C THR A 253 -0.48 -8.24 -17.67
N HIS A 254 -0.73 -7.18 -18.47
CA HIS A 254 0.08 -5.95 -18.42
C HIS A 254 0.06 -5.30 -17.02
N THR A 255 -1.13 -5.11 -16.43
CA THR A 255 -1.27 -4.52 -15.09
C THR A 255 -0.50 -5.31 -14.02
N LEU A 256 -0.48 -6.64 -14.11
CA LEU A 256 0.29 -7.48 -13.19
C LEU A 256 1.81 -7.23 -13.31
N LEU A 257 2.31 -7.10 -14.53
CA LEU A 257 3.74 -6.81 -14.78
C LEU A 257 4.09 -5.40 -14.30
N VAL A 258 3.27 -4.40 -14.64
CA VAL A 258 3.44 -3.02 -14.18
C VAL A 258 3.48 -2.94 -12.65
N LEU A 259 2.63 -3.70 -11.98
CA LEU A 259 2.57 -3.72 -10.52
C LEU A 259 3.84 -4.31 -9.90
N ASP A 260 4.42 -5.35 -10.51
CA ASP A 260 5.68 -5.94 -10.07
C ASP A 260 6.86 -4.98 -10.28
N GLU A 261 6.91 -4.27 -11.42
CA GLU A 261 7.92 -3.23 -11.67
C GLU A 261 7.78 -2.06 -10.69
N ALA A 262 6.55 -1.62 -10.43
CA ALA A 262 6.30 -0.57 -9.42
C ALA A 262 6.79 -1.01 -8.02
N ALA A 263 6.65 -2.29 -7.68
CA ALA A 263 7.13 -2.82 -6.41
C ALA A 263 8.65 -2.72 -6.27
N ASP A 264 9.40 -2.88 -7.36
CA ASP A 264 10.87 -2.72 -7.38
C ASP A 264 11.30 -1.24 -7.34
N LEU A 265 10.41 -0.32 -7.74
CA LEU A 265 10.66 1.13 -7.71
C LEU A 265 10.30 1.80 -6.37
N ARG A 266 9.76 1.09 -5.40
CA ARG A 266 9.46 1.62 -4.05
C ARG A 266 10.74 2.13 -3.37
N LYS A 267 10.62 3.25 -2.65
CA LYS A 267 11.75 3.94 -1.99
C LYS A 267 11.74 3.83 -0.46
N GLY A 268 10.74 3.17 0.13
CA GLY A 268 10.60 3.01 1.57
C GLY A 268 9.83 4.15 2.27
N ASN A 269 9.30 5.11 1.51
CA ASN A 269 8.33 6.07 2.02
C ASN A 269 6.93 5.48 1.87
N GLU A 270 6.34 5.03 2.96
CA GLU A 270 5.09 4.27 2.93
C GLU A 270 3.96 4.99 2.19
N LYS A 271 3.82 6.31 2.37
CA LYS A 271 2.78 7.11 1.73
C LYS A 271 2.99 7.16 0.21
N LEU A 272 4.19 7.53 -0.23
CA LEU A 272 4.52 7.67 -1.64
C LEU A 272 4.54 6.32 -2.36
N ASP A 273 5.06 5.29 -1.69
CA ASP A 273 5.05 3.94 -2.22
C ASP A 273 3.62 3.41 -2.38
N LEU A 274 2.70 3.75 -1.46
CA LEU A 274 1.30 3.35 -1.56
C LEU A 274 0.58 4.07 -2.71
N GLU A 275 0.84 5.36 -2.91
CA GLU A 275 0.33 6.15 -4.03
C GLU A 275 0.82 5.57 -5.38
N LEU A 276 2.12 5.24 -5.48
CA LEU A 276 2.70 4.58 -6.66
C LEU A 276 2.05 3.23 -6.93
N MET A 277 1.93 2.39 -5.91
CA MET A 277 1.41 1.03 -6.05
C MET A 277 -0.07 1.00 -6.43
N PHE A 278 -0.90 1.87 -5.85
CA PHE A 278 -2.29 2.02 -6.28
C PHE A 278 -2.39 2.68 -7.66
N GLY A 279 -1.51 3.64 -7.98
CA GLY A 279 -1.39 4.19 -9.33
C GLY A 279 -1.12 3.09 -10.36
N ALA A 280 -0.14 2.22 -10.11
CA ALA A 280 0.20 1.09 -10.97
C ALA A 280 -0.96 0.08 -11.10
N LEU A 281 -1.69 -0.19 -10.02
CA LEU A 281 -2.84 -1.10 -10.04
C LEU A 281 -4.00 -0.54 -10.87
N CYS A 282 -4.21 0.78 -10.85
CA CYS A 282 -5.40 1.42 -11.42
C CYS A 282 -5.14 2.13 -12.77
N HIS A 283 -3.87 2.28 -13.22
CA HIS A 283 -3.52 3.14 -14.37
C HIS A 283 -4.32 2.85 -15.63
N ASP A 284 -4.68 1.61 -15.83
CA ASP A 284 -5.40 1.11 -17.00
C ASP A 284 -6.89 0.82 -16.79
N PHE A 285 -7.50 1.26 -15.69
CA PHE A 285 -8.93 1.04 -15.41
C PHE A 285 -9.87 1.68 -16.45
N GLY A 286 -9.39 2.60 -17.25
CA GLY A 286 -10.16 3.16 -18.36
C GLY A 286 -10.16 2.30 -19.62
N LYS A 287 -9.19 1.39 -19.81
CA LYS A 287 -9.11 0.57 -21.03
C LYS A 287 -10.33 -0.30 -21.28
N PRO A 288 -10.97 -0.95 -20.27
CA PRO A 288 -12.20 -1.69 -20.50
C PRO A 288 -13.35 -0.85 -21.10
N LEU A 289 -13.34 0.47 -20.87
CA LEU A 289 -14.38 1.39 -21.33
C LEU A 289 -14.11 1.97 -22.72
N THR A 290 -12.83 2.00 -23.12
CA THR A 290 -12.39 2.77 -24.30
C THR A 290 -11.71 1.93 -25.36
N THR A 291 -11.45 0.64 -25.08
CA THR A 291 -10.77 -0.23 -26.04
C THR A 291 -11.67 -0.59 -27.21
N GLU A 292 -11.21 -0.27 -28.40
CA GLU A 292 -11.90 -0.52 -29.66
C GLU A 292 -10.91 -0.92 -30.77
N PHE A 293 -11.40 -1.65 -31.77
CA PHE A 293 -10.58 -2.04 -32.94
C PHE A 293 -10.70 -0.96 -34.02
N LEU A 294 -9.67 -0.12 -34.12
CA LEU A 294 -9.64 1.01 -35.05
C LEU A 294 -8.47 0.88 -36.04
N GLN A 295 -8.74 1.04 -37.33
CA GLN A 295 -7.72 1.05 -38.40
C GLN A 295 -6.79 -0.17 -38.35
N GLY A 296 -7.35 -1.36 -38.13
CA GLY A 296 -6.61 -2.63 -38.14
C GLY A 296 -5.82 -2.95 -36.87
N ARG A 297 -6.04 -2.21 -35.78
CA ARG A 297 -5.38 -2.44 -34.49
C ARG A 297 -6.24 -2.07 -33.28
N TRP A 298 -5.95 -2.65 -32.14
CA TRP A 298 -6.58 -2.28 -30.88
C TRP A 298 -6.04 -0.95 -30.36
N ARG A 299 -6.93 -0.08 -29.93
CA ARG A 299 -6.62 1.22 -29.33
C ARG A 299 -7.53 1.48 -28.15
N SER A 300 -7.03 2.27 -27.18
CA SER A 300 -7.77 2.68 -26.00
C SER A 300 -7.67 4.22 -25.85
N PRO A 301 -8.37 5.00 -26.68
CA PRO A 301 -8.28 6.46 -26.65
C PRO A 301 -8.80 6.99 -25.31
N ALA A 302 -8.13 8.01 -24.75
CA ALA A 302 -8.49 8.70 -23.52
C ALA A 302 -8.68 7.78 -22.27
N HIS A 303 -8.08 6.57 -22.26
CA HIS A 303 -8.22 5.67 -21.11
C HIS A 303 -7.63 6.23 -19.82
N ASP A 304 -6.68 7.15 -19.90
CA ASP A 304 -6.13 7.94 -18.80
C ASP A 304 -7.22 8.81 -18.14
N VAL A 305 -8.05 9.47 -18.92
CA VAL A 305 -9.15 10.31 -18.44
C VAL A 305 -10.33 9.45 -17.97
N GLU A 306 -10.77 8.49 -18.78
CA GLU A 306 -11.89 7.59 -18.47
C GLU A 306 -11.58 6.64 -17.30
N GLY A 307 -10.30 6.43 -16.97
CA GLY A 307 -9.84 5.64 -15.83
C GLY A 307 -10.02 6.34 -14.47
N VAL A 308 -10.25 7.65 -14.45
CA VAL A 308 -10.39 8.42 -13.20
C VAL A 308 -11.58 7.96 -12.37
N ALA A 309 -12.76 7.87 -12.96
CA ALA A 309 -13.98 7.49 -12.24
C ALA A 309 -13.94 6.05 -11.69
N PRO A 310 -13.53 5.02 -12.46
CA PRO A 310 -13.33 3.67 -11.92
C PRO A 310 -12.29 3.62 -10.80
N THR A 311 -11.19 4.37 -10.91
CA THR A 311 -10.15 4.45 -9.87
C THR A 311 -10.71 5.01 -8.57
N GLU A 312 -11.46 6.11 -8.65
CA GLU A 312 -12.10 6.70 -7.48
C GLU A 312 -13.10 5.73 -6.84
N GLN A 313 -13.93 5.05 -7.63
CA GLN A 313 -14.91 4.07 -7.16
C GLN A 313 -14.23 2.88 -6.47
N PHE A 314 -13.16 2.35 -7.04
CA PHE A 314 -12.36 1.27 -6.46
C PHE A 314 -11.76 1.68 -5.12
N LEU A 315 -11.09 2.83 -5.06
CA LEU A 315 -10.44 3.30 -3.84
C LEU A 315 -11.44 3.62 -2.73
N ARG A 316 -12.62 4.20 -3.06
CA ARG A 316 -13.69 4.47 -2.09
C ARG A 316 -14.29 3.21 -1.47
N ARG A 317 -14.16 2.05 -2.12
CA ARG A 317 -14.48 0.75 -1.49
C ARG A 317 -13.45 0.33 -0.45
N LEU A 318 -12.22 0.81 -0.57
CA LEU A 318 -11.11 0.42 0.30
C LEU A 318 -10.89 1.41 1.45
N THR A 319 -11.05 2.71 1.19
CA THR A 319 -10.67 3.75 2.16
C THR A 319 -11.50 5.02 2.01
N ASP A 320 -11.52 5.83 3.08
CA ASP A 320 -12.06 7.20 3.07
C ASP A 320 -10.93 8.26 3.10
N ASP A 321 -9.67 7.85 2.91
CA ASP A 321 -8.52 8.77 2.80
C ASP A 321 -8.61 9.55 1.47
N ARG A 322 -9.14 10.77 1.56
CA ARG A 322 -9.34 11.66 0.40
C ARG A 322 -8.03 12.03 -0.28
N VAL A 323 -6.95 12.19 0.50
CA VAL A 323 -5.65 12.58 -0.05
C VAL A 323 -5.08 11.45 -0.90
N LEU A 324 -5.12 10.21 -0.40
CA LEU A 324 -4.70 9.05 -1.19
C LEU A 324 -5.53 8.90 -2.48
N ILE A 325 -6.86 9.02 -2.38
CA ILE A 325 -7.76 8.90 -3.54
C ILE A 325 -7.41 9.96 -4.59
N GLU A 326 -7.27 11.22 -4.18
CA GLU A 326 -6.94 12.34 -5.07
C GLU A 326 -5.57 12.13 -5.75
N GLN A 327 -4.53 11.80 -4.99
CA GLN A 327 -3.20 11.62 -5.53
C GLN A 327 -3.13 10.45 -6.53
N VAL A 328 -3.79 9.33 -6.23
CA VAL A 328 -3.84 8.19 -7.14
C VAL A 328 -4.64 8.51 -8.41
N THR A 329 -5.79 9.18 -8.30
CA THR A 329 -6.58 9.55 -9.48
C THR A 329 -5.86 10.54 -10.39
N ILE A 330 -5.10 11.47 -9.82
CA ILE A 330 -4.25 12.39 -10.59
C ILE A 330 -3.12 11.61 -11.29
N LEU A 331 -2.45 10.69 -10.61
CA LEU A 331 -1.41 9.85 -11.21
C LEU A 331 -1.96 9.04 -12.38
N VAL A 332 -3.14 8.43 -12.23
CA VAL A 332 -3.82 7.68 -13.30
C VAL A 332 -4.14 8.60 -14.48
N LYS A 333 -4.68 9.79 -14.24
CA LYS A 333 -5.01 10.76 -15.29
C LYS A 333 -3.79 11.24 -16.09
N GLU A 334 -2.67 11.39 -15.44
CA GLU A 334 -1.48 12.02 -16.05
C GLU A 334 -0.41 10.97 -16.46
N HIS A 335 -0.62 9.65 -16.25
CA HIS A 335 0.42 8.63 -16.41
C HIS A 335 1.04 8.57 -17.82
N LEU A 336 0.29 8.95 -18.87
CA LEU A 336 0.79 9.00 -20.24
C LEU A 336 1.63 10.25 -20.54
N ARG A 337 1.54 11.31 -19.70
CA ARG A 337 2.16 12.61 -19.98
C ARG A 337 3.67 12.56 -20.18
N PRO A 338 4.46 11.81 -19.40
CA PRO A 338 5.90 11.76 -19.64
C PRO A 338 6.25 11.35 -21.07
N ILE A 339 5.59 10.31 -21.59
CA ILE A 339 5.84 9.81 -22.96
C ILE A 339 5.28 10.79 -24.01
N GLN A 340 4.11 11.38 -23.79
CA GLN A 340 3.49 12.35 -24.71
C GLN A 340 4.35 13.59 -24.84
N LEU A 341 4.78 14.19 -23.71
CA LEU A 341 5.62 15.39 -23.71
C LEU A 341 6.98 15.14 -24.32
N PHE A 342 7.58 13.97 -24.07
CA PHE A 342 8.87 13.61 -24.68
C PHE A 342 8.79 13.53 -26.21
N LYS A 343 7.70 13.00 -26.76
CA LYS A 343 7.48 12.97 -28.21
C LYS A 343 7.37 14.36 -28.82
N GLU A 344 6.85 15.33 -28.07
CA GLU A 344 6.63 16.72 -28.52
C GLU A 344 7.68 17.70 -27.97
N ARG A 345 8.76 17.22 -27.35
CA ARG A 345 9.72 17.99 -26.54
C ARG A 345 10.32 19.21 -27.28
N GLU A 346 10.42 19.14 -28.61
CA GLU A 346 10.94 20.26 -29.40
C GLU A 346 9.92 21.40 -29.61
N ARG A 347 8.63 21.14 -29.31
CA ARG A 347 7.53 22.08 -29.56
C ARG A 347 6.87 22.61 -28.30
N ILE A 348 7.08 21.97 -27.16
CA ILE A 348 6.48 22.41 -25.89
C ILE A 348 7.26 23.56 -25.28
N ASN A 349 6.52 24.47 -24.64
CA ASN A 349 7.10 25.56 -23.85
C ASN A 349 7.26 25.17 -22.36
N SER A 350 8.04 25.97 -21.65
CA SER A 350 8.30 25.75 -20.22
C SER A 350 7.03 25.78 -19.35
N GLY A 351 6.02 26.54 -19.77
CA GLY A 351 4.73 26.61 -19.07
C GLY A 351 4.00 25.28 -19.01
N THR A 352 4.17 24.42 -20.01
CA THR A 352 3.55 23.08 -20.03
C THR A 352 4.01 22.22 -18.85
N ILE A 353 5.31 22.20 -18.56
CA ILE A 353 5.88 21.40 -17.46
C ILE A 353 5.54 22.04 -16.10
N ARG A 354 5.59 23.39 -15.99
CA ARG A 354 5.17 24.07 -14.77
C ARG A 354 3.70 23.83 -14.43
N ARG A 355 2.81 23.85 -15.43
CA ARG A 355 1.39 23.50 -15.23
C ARG A 355 1.18 22.03 -14.88
N LEU A 356 2.00 21.11 -15.39
CA LEU A 356 1.98 19.72 -14.96
C LEU A 356 2.36 19.60 -13.48
N ALA A 357 3.41 20.30 -13.03
CA ALA A 357 3.87 20.32 -11.65
C ALA A 357 2.84 20.91 -10.66
N LEU A 358 1.90 21.75 -11.11
CA LEU A 358 0.76 22.21 -10.30
C LEU A 358 -0.25 21.11 -10.00
N ARG A 359 -0.35 20.10 -10.87
CA ARG A 359 -1.36 19.04 -10.77
C ARG A 359 -0.82 17.78 -10.12
N VAL A 360 0.44 17.44 -10.40
CA VAL A 360 1.03 16.17 -9.98
C VAL A 360 2.50 16.37 -9.60
N ARG A 361 2.97 15.59 -8.63
CA ARG A 361 4.39 15.52 -8.32
C ARG A 361 5.14 14.80 -9.43
N ILE A 362 6.05 15.49 -10.09
CA ILE A 362 6.77 15.00 -11.27
C ILE A 362 7.54 13.68 -10.98
N PRO A 363 8.29 13.55 -9.85
CA PRO A 363 9.00 12.30 -9.57
C PRO A 363 8.09 11.08 -9.45
N GLU A 364 6.95 11.20 -8.77
CA GLU A 364 5.98 10.11 -8.60
C GLU A 364 5.31 9.75 -9.92
N LEU A 365 4.97 10.74 -10.74
CA LEU A 365 4.46 10.53 -12.09
C LEU A 365 5.46 9.77 -12.97
N VAL A 366 6.72 10.15 -12.91
CA VAL A 366 7.79 9.49 -13.67
C VAL A 366 7.98 8.04 -13.19
N LEU A 367 7.89 7.78 -11.87
CA LEU A 367 7.96 6.41 -11.35
C LEU A 367 6.82 5.54 -11.87
N LEU A 368 5.58 6.06 -11.89
CA LEU A 368 4.44 5.34 -12.45
C LEU A 368 4.61 5.07 -13.95
N ALA A 369 4.94 6.11 -14.72
CA ALA A 369 5.17 5.95 -16.16
C ALA A 369 6.35 5.01 -16.48
N LYS A 370 7.38 4.97 -15.63
CA LYS A 370 8.49 4.02 -15.72
C LYS A 370 8.02 2.60 -15.44
N ALA A 371 7.20 2.39 -14.43
CA ALA A 371 6.63 1.09 -14.13
C ALA A 371 5.77 0.57 -15.30
N ASP A 372 4.91 1.43 -15.88
CA ASP A 372 4.12 1.12 -17.08
C ASP A 372 5.02 0.75 -18.26
N TYR A 373 6.06 1.54 -18.51
CA TYR A 373 7.04 1.25 -19.58
C TYR A 373 7.73 -0.09 -19.37
N LEU A 374 8.25 -0.37 -18.17
CA LEU A 374 8.98 -1.59 -17.83
C LEU A 374 8.07 -2.84 -17.77
N GLY A 375 6.78 -2.65 -17.51
CA GLY A 375 5.77 -3.72 -17.49
C GLY A 375 5.45 -4.30 -18.87
N ARG A 376 5.97 -3.69 -19.94
CA ARG A 376 5.90 -4.23 -21.30
C ARG A 376 6.97 -5.29 -21.52
N THR A 377 6.77 -6.15 -22.50
CA THR A 377 7.82 -7.06 -22.96
C THR A 377 8.89 -6.29 -23.73
N LEU A 378 9.95 -5.93 -23.03
CA LEU A 378 11.08 -5.16 -23.55
C LEU A 378 12.32 -6.04 -23.69
N THR A 379 13.22 -5.65 -24.60
CA THR A 379 14.59 -6.18 -24.67
C THR A 379 15.42 -5.71 -23.47
N ASP A 380 16.52 -6.41 -23.15
CA ASP A 380 17.41 -6.02 -22.06
C ASP A 380 18.00 -4.60 -22.26
N GLU A 381 18.18 -4.17 -23.51
CA GLU A 381 18.67 -2.83 -23.83
C GLU A 381 17.62 -1.75 -23.54
N GLU A 382 16.37 -1.97 -23.95
CA GLU A 382 15.26 -1.05 -23.70
C GLU A 382 14.95 -0.89 -22.20
N ARG A 383 15.20 -1.93 -21.39
CA ARG A 383 15.00 -1.86 -19.93
C ARG A 383 16.02 -0.98 -19.20
N LYS A 384 17.15 -0.62 -19.83
CA LYS A 384 18.23 0.13 -19.17
C LYS A 384 17.91 1.60 -18.94
N SER A 385 17.07 2.21 -19.79
CA SER A 385 16.73 3.63 -19.69
C SER A 385 15.23 3.85 -19.84
N PHE A 386 14.76 4.97 -19.32
CA PHE A 386 13.43 5.49 -19.59
C PHE A 386 13.55 6.96 -19.96
N ASP A 387 14.03 7.19 -21.21
CA ASP A 387 14.43 8.51 -21.71
C ASP A 387 13.37 9.59 -21.52
N ALA A 388 12.08 9.23 -21.63
CA ALA A 388 10.97 10.17 -21.42
C ALA A 388 10.89 10.67 -19.97
N GLY A 389 11.15 9.78 -19.01
CA GLY A 389 11.19 10.14 -17.59
C GLY A 389 12.42 10.95 -17.23
N ASP A 390 13.59 10.51 -17.70
CA ASP A 390 14.88 11.17 -17.44
C ASP A 390 14.86 12.59 -17.99
N TRP A 391 14.34 12.78 -19.21
CA TRP A 391 14.14 14.10 -19.81
C TRP A 391 13.19 14.96 -18.99
N LEU A 392 12.02 14.44 -18.59
CA LEU A 392 11.04 15.23 -17.82
C LEU A 392 11.58 15.64 -16.46
N LEU A 393 12.33 14.78 -15.77
CA LEU A 393 12.99 15.11 -14.51
C LEU A 393 14.05 16.20 -14.69
N ALA A 394 14.88 16.12 -15.76
CA ALA A 394 15.89 17.12 -16.05
C ALA A 394 15.26 18.50 -16.35
N GLU A 395 14.18 18.54 -17.14
CA GLU A 395 13.47 19.78 -17.44
C GLU A 395 12.78 20.37 -16.20
N ALA A 396 12.15 19.52 -15.37
CA ALA A 396 11.55 19.96 -14.12
C ALA A 396 12.59 20.51 -13.12
N GLU A 397 13.77 19.89 -13.05
CA GLU A 397 14.91 20.40 -12.27
C GLU A 397 15.36 21.76 -12.77
N ARG A 398 15.58 21.91 -14.09
CA ARG A 398 15.97 23.19 -14.71
C ARG A 398 14.98 24.32 -14.43
N MET A 399 13.69 23.97 -14.24
CA MET A 399 12.63 24.93 -13.96
C MET A 399 12.31 25.10 -12.46
N ASN A 400 13.04 24.42 -11.58
CA ASN A 400 12.81 24.40 -10.12
C ASN A 400 11.37 23.94 -9.75
N VAL A 401 10.82 22.96 -10.47
CA VAL A 401 9.46 22.44 -10.24
C VAL A 401 9.44 20.90 -10.11
N ARG A 402 10.60 20.30 -9.89
CA ARG A 402 10.73 18.85 -9.73
C ARG A 402 10.04 18.36 -8.48
N ASP A 403 10.39 18.93 -7.33
CA ASP A 403 9.98 18.43 -6.02
C ASP A 403 8.80 19.21 -5.43
N GLU A 404 8.61 20.46 -5.86
CA GLU A 404 7.53 21.34 -5.43
C GLU A 404 6.85 22.03 -6.62
N ALA A 405 5.55 22.25 -6.48
CA ALA A 405 4.81 23.07 -7.43
C ALA A 405 5.32 24.52 -7.43
N PRO A 406 5.26 25.24 -8.57
CA PRO A 406 5.68 26.64 -8.62
C PRO A 406 4.79 27.48 -7.71
N ARG A 407 5.43 28.28 -6.84
CA ARG A 407 4.74 29.23 -5.96
C ARG A 407 4.59 30.58 -6.66
N PRO A 408 3.43 31.27 -6.53
CA PRO A 408 3.24 32.59 -7.11
C PRO A 408 4.32 33.59 -6.64
N LEU A 409 4.97 34.27 -7.57
CA LEU A 409 5.90 35.38 -7.29
C LEU A 409 5.13 36.61 -6.78
N LEU A 410 4.04 36.96 -7.47
CA LEU A 410 3.16 38.03 -7.03
C LEU A 410 2.12 37.50 -6.05
N MET A 411 2.00 38.11 -4.89
CA MET A 411 1.02 37.77 -3.86
C MET A 411 0.16 38.98 -3.52
N GLY A 412 -1.03 38.75 -2.94
CA GLY A 412 -1.96 39.81 -2.55
C GLY A 412 -1.33 40.89 -1.67
N ARG A 413 -0.38 40.53 -0.78
CA ARG A 413 0.35 41.49 0.04
C ARG A 413 1.12 42.56 -0.77
N HIS A 414 1.64 42.19 -1.94
CA HIS A 414 2.37 43.08 -2.82
C HIS A 414 1.44 44.12 -3.45
N LEU A 415 0.26 43.69 -3.90
CA LEU A 415 -0.78 44.54 -4.47
C LEU A 415 -1.40 45.46 -3.42
N LEU A 416 -1.60 44.98 -2.19
CA LEU A 416 -2.05 45.77 -1.06
C LEU A 416 -1.04 46.90 -0.74
N ALA A 417 0.27 46.59 -0.71
CA ALA A 417 1.35 47.57 -0.51
C ALA A 417 1.39 48.61 -1.64
N MET A 418 0.91 48.31 -2.83
CA MET A 418 0.76 49.24 -3.94
C MET A 418 -0.58 50.02 -3.92
N GLY A 419 -1.40 49.86 -2.87
CA GLY A 419 -2.67 50.56 -2.70
C GLY A 419 -3.88 49.92 -3.38
N MET A 420 -3.76 48.71 -3.92
CA MET A 420 -4.88 47.99 -4.49
C MET A 420 -5.82 47.46 -3.39
N SER A 421 -7.12 47.70 -3.53
CA SER A 421 -8.11 47.18 -2.59
C SER A 421 -8.38 45.70 -2.82
N PRO A 422 -8.65 44.90 -1.74
CA PRO A 422 -9.10 43.51 -1.92
C PRO A 422 -10.39 43.43 -2.73
N GLY A 423 -10.42 42.56 -3.75
CA GLY A 423 -11.57 42.38 -4.61
C GLY A 423 -11.30 41.48 -5.80
N PRO A 424 -12.29 41.26 -6.67
CA PRO A 424 -12.19 40.46 -7.89
C PRO A 424 -11.03 40.90 -8.80
N GLU A 425 -10.82 42.20 -8.99
CA GLU A 425 -9.75 42.75 -9.82
C GLU A 425 -8.35 42.33 -9.31
N MET A 426 -8.15 42.30 -7.97
CA MET A 426 -6.89 41.78 -7.39
C MET A 426 -6.67 40.31 -7.77
N GLY A 427 -7.73 39.50 -7.76
CA GLY A 427 -7.68 38.10 -8.17
C GLY A 427 -7.29 37.93 -9.65
N GLU A 428 -7.84 38.77 -10.53
CA GLU A 428 -7.51 38.76 -11.96
C GLU A 428 -6.04 39.10 -12.20
N VAL A 429 -5.51 40.14 -11.55
CA VAL A 429 -4.10 40.54 -11.64
C VAL A 429 -3.17 39.43 -11.13
N LEU A 430 -3.49 38.81 -9.99
CA LEU A 430 -2.72 37.69 -9.46
C LEU A 430 -2.70 36.50 -10.39
N ASN A 431 -3.85 36.16 -10.97
CA ASN A 431 -3.97 35.04 -11.93
C ASN A 431 -3.17 35.33 -13.22
N GLU A 432 -3.28 36.55 -13.78
CA GLU A 432 -2.53 36.94 -14.98
C GLU A 432 -1.03 36.91 -14.74
N ALA A 433 -0.57 37.46 -13.62
CA ALA A 433 0.85 37.43 -13.24
C ALA A 433 1.34 35.98 -13.09
N PHE A 434 0.52 35.10 -12.49
CA PHE A 434 0.91 33.71 -12.32
C PHE A 434 0.96 32.95 -13.66
N GLU A 435 0.04 33.19 -14.59
CA GLU A 435 0.11 32.63 -15.93
C GLU A 435 1.36 33.11 -16.70
N LYS A 436 1.75 34.39 -16.57
CA LYS A 436 3.01 34.90 -17.15
C LYS A 436 4.23 34.25 -16.50
N GLN A 437 4.21 34.04 -15.17
CA GLN A 437 5.27 33.31 -14.45
C GLN A 437 5.35 31.87 -14.98
N LEU A 438 4.24 31.16 -15.12
CA LEU A 438 4.21 29.81 -15.67
C LEU A 438 4.81 29.75 -17.08
N ASN A 439 4.52 30.72 -17.93
CA ASN A 439 5.10 30.82 -19.28
C ASN A 439 6.59 31.20 -19.28
N GLY A 440 7.11 31.74 -18.16
CA GLY A 440 8.51 32.14 -18.02
C GLY A 440 8.76 33.62 -18.35
N ASP A 441 7.71 34.41 -18.55
CA ASP A 441 7.80 35.85 -18.82
C ASP A 441 8.20 36.62 -17.55
N LEU A 442 7.78 36.10 -16.36
CA LEU A 442 8.16 36.64 -15.05
C LEU A 442 8.98 35.57 -14.32
N GLN A 443 10.20 35.92 -13.90
CA GLN A 443 11.12 34.98 -13.26
C GLN A 443 11.46 35.31 -11.82
N THR A 444 11.26 36.59 -11.45
CA THR A 444 11.54 37.09 -10.09
C THR A 444 10.35 37.88 -9.54
N GLU A 445 10.32 38.09 -8.22
CA GLU A 445 9.35 38.96 -7.56
C GLU A 445 9.40 40.36 -8.12
N ASP A 446 10.62 40.90 -8.37
CA ASP A 446 10.84 42.22 -8.95
C ASP A 446 10.27 42.34 -10.37
N ASP A 447 10.41 41.31 -11.20
CA ASP A 447 9.78 41.28 -12.53
C ASP A 447 8.26 41.40 -12.41
N ALA A 448 7.67 40.63 -11.48
CA ALA A 448 6.22 40.63 -11.26
C ALA A 448 5.73 41.99 -10.75
N ILE A 449 6.45 42.63 -9.84
CA ILE A 449 6.18 43.98 -9.33
C ILE A 449 6.27 45.00 -10.46
N THR A 450 7.33 44.95 -11.26
CA THR A 450 7.55 45.83 -12.40
C THR A 450 6.47 45.69 -13.43
N TRP A 451 6.05 44.46 -13.73
CA TRP A 451 4.93 44.17 -14.64
C TRP A 451 3.64 44.83 -14.16
N VAL A 452 3.28 44.71 -12.87
CA VAL A 452 2.10 45.37 -12.27
C VAL A 452 2.16 46.89 -12.48
N LYS A 453 3.28 47.53 -12.11
CA LYS A 453 3.44 48.96 -12.25
C LYS A 453 3.29 49.45 -13.70
N SER A 454 3.75 48.66 -14.66
CA SER A 454 3.69 48.99 -16.10
C SER A 454 2.31 48.82 -16.70
N ASN A 455 1.53 47.83 -16.22
CA ASN A 455 0.23 47.47 -16.84
C ASN A 455 -0.99 48.07 -16.08
N LEU A 456 -0.77 48.53 -14.83
CA LEU A 456 -1.79 49.15 -13.99
C LEU A 456 -1.29 50.52 -13.48
N PRO A 457 -1.20 51.54 -14.40
CA PRO A 457 -0.60 52.85 -14.06
C PRO A 457 -1.33 53.63 -12.96
N ASN A 458 -2.60 53.30 -12.70
CA ASN A 458 -3.38 53.88 -11.61
C ASN A 458 -2.87 53.44 -10.21
N LEU A 459 -2.12 52.33 -10.10
CA LEU A 459 -1.49 51.88 -8.86
C LEU A 459 -0.10 52.50 -8.65
N SER A 460 0.55 53.02 -9.71
CA SER A 460 1.86 53.61 -9.64
C SER A 460 1.86 55.06 -9.08
N ASN A 461 0.68 55.69 -8.95
CA ASN A 461 0.54 57.08 -8.43
C ASN A 461 0.22 57.13 -6.93
N LEU A 462 0.15 55.98 -6.25
CA LEU A 462 -0.05 55.88 -4.81
C LEU A 462 1.31 55.55 -4.14
N THR A 463 2.27 56.50 -4.21
CA THR A 463 3.43 56.47 -3.34
C THR A 463 3.02 57.01 -1.97
N PRO A 464 3.51 56.42 -0.86
CA PRO A 464 3.15 56.84 0.49
C PRO A 464 3.59 58.26 0.84
#